data_1827c8bb3b2b1801f36ea0011e5809a7
#
_entry.id   1827c8bb3b2b1801f36ea0011e5809a7
#
_cell.length_a   1.000
_cell.length_b   1.000
_cell.length_c   1.000
_cell.angle_alpha   90.00
_cell.angle_beta   90.00
_cell.angle_gamma   90.00
#
_symmetry.space_group_name_H-M   'P 1'
#
loop_
_entity.id
_entity.type
_entity.pdbx_description
1 polymer ?
#
loop_
_entity_poly.entity_id
_entity_poly.type
_entity_poly.pdbx_seq_one_letter_code
_entity_poly.pdbx_strand_id
1 'polypeptide(L)'
;MALNINALKLPVIKKGSNGTAVIAWQRFLKEAAYPVGTVDGDFGNLTDTATRSYQQRNGLPVNGVVDNTTYAKALNQEFIFKVPNFSSGMLLNYIRFGEAEVKDLQKTLNAIAQLVPSLTVDGDFGSRSTKGLAEAYKKRDVRMRGELEQQLSTATKQKLGTDLTQALDIFNSYAKRLRFRLSGPHWYNYFPTSRSISDLVSPFREKVQRFQKAMIDAGAQTIVTATYRPPERAYLMHYAASIDRGEIDPEDVPSMAGVDIDWVHYTRAGSFQAASQMVDVYGVGGNPVALQSLHTQRLAIDWNITWEGTLNIKDGNGRIVEIGEPRNGANNETLFEVGASYDVYKLENDPPHWSSNGG
;
A
#
# COMPACT_ATOMS: atom_id res chain seq x y z
N MET A 1 -35.00 -10.43 11.78
CA MET A 1 -35.20 -9.72 10.49
C MET A 1 -33.86 -9.66 9.81
N ALA A 2 -33.76 -10.15 8.57
CA ALA A 2 -32.51 -10.18 7.82
C ALA A 2 -31.91 -8.78 7.56
N LEU A 3 -30.59 -8.73 7.32
CA LEU A 3 -29.90 -7.51 6.93
C LEU A 3 -30.58 -6.87 5.70
N ASN A 4 -30.55 -5.56 5.61
CA ASN A 4 -31.30 -4.83 4.57
C ASN A 4 -30.46 -4.63 3.30
N ILE A 5 -30.32 -5.68 2.46
CA ILE A 5 -29.58 -5.60 1.21
C ILE A 5 -30.13 -4.55 0.24
N ASN A 6 -31.43 -4.27 0.27
CA ASN A 6 -32.05 -3.25 -0.58
C ASN A 6 -31.54 -1.83 -0.30
N ALA A 7 -31.00 -1.58 0.91
CA ALA A 7 -30.40 -0.29 1.24
C ALA A 7 -29.17 0.05 0.38
N LEU A 8 -28.51 -0.96 -0.20
CA LEU A 8 -27.29 -0.78 -1.01
C LEU A 8 -27.60 -0.43 -2.47
N LYS A 9 -28.84 -0.65 -2.93
CA LYS A 9 -29.29 -0.34 -4.31
C LYS A 9 -28.33 -0.89 -5.38
N LEU A 10 -27.79 -2.10 -5.18
CA LEU A 10 -26.88 -2.72 -6.12
C LEU A 10 -27.64 -3.15 -7.38
N PRO A 11 -27.10 -2.89 -8.59
CA PRO A 11 -27.76 -3.29 -9.82
C PRO A 11 -27.71 -4.81 -9.99
N VAL A 12 -28.79 -5.40 -10.49
CA VAL A 12 -28.77 -6.81 -10.94
C VAL A 12 -27.92 -6.92 -12.19
N ILE A 13 -26.88 -7.76 -12.17
CA ILE A 13 -26.02 -8.00 -13.32
C ILE A 13 -26.03 -9.48 -13.72
N LYS A 14 -25.90 -9.73 -15.02
CA LYS A 14 -25.95 -11.06 -15.63
C LYS A 14 -25.25 -11.02 -16.98
N LYS A 15 -25.13 -12.13 -17.67
CA LYS A 15 -24.58 -12.21 -19.03
C LYS A 15 -25.21 -11.14 -19.94
N GLY A 16 -24.34 -10.34 -20.58
CA GLY A 16 -24.70 -9.17 -21.40
C GLY A 16 -24.74 -7.84 -20.63
N SER A 17 -24.62 -7.83 -19.30
CA SER A 17 -24.42 -6.61 -18.54
C SER A 17 -23.01 -6.07 -18.72
N ASN A 18 -22.83 -4.73 -18.59
CA ASN A 18 -21.52 -4.08 -18.65
C ASN A 18 -21.37 -2.94 -17.64
N GLY A 19 -20.14 -2.43 -17.48
CA GLY A 19 -19.83 -1.26 -16.67
C GLY A 19 -19.27 -1.54 -15.29
N THR A 20 -19.27 -0.51 -14.42
CA THR A 20 -18.54 -0.52 -13.13
C THR A 20 -19.00 -1.59 -12.15
N ALA A 21 -20.28 -1.95 -12.16
CA ALA A 21 -20.79 -3.03 -11.31
C ALA A 21 -20.25 -4.40 -11.75
N VAL A 22 -20.10 -4.62 -13.05
CA VAL A 22 -19.49 -5.83 -13.61
C VAL A 22 -17.99 -5.86 -13.27
N ILE A 23 -17.28 -4.75 -13.42
CA ILE A 23 -15.86 -4.63 -13.00
C ILE A 23 -15.71 -5.02 -11.52
N ALA A 24 -16.55 -4.46 -10.64
CA ALA A 24 -16.49 -4.77 -9.21
C ALA A 24 -16.73 -6.26 -8.93
N TRP A 25 -17.68 -6.87 -9.66
CA TRP A 25 -17.97 -8.30 -9.54
C TRP A 25 -16.85 -9.19 -10.06
N GLN A 26 -16.30 -8.88 -11.23
CA GLN A 26 -15.16 -9.59 -11.82
C GLN A 26 -13.93 -9.56 -10.90
N ARG A 27 -13.61 -8.39 -10.31
CA ARG A 27 -12.52 -8.25 -9.34
C ARG A 27 -12.71 -9.13 -8.13
N PHE A 28 -13.91 -9.10 -7.55
CA PHE A 28 -14.25 -9.95 -6.43
C PHE A 28 -14.06 -11.44 -6.75
N LEU A 29 -14.56 -11.89 -7.92
CA LEU A 29 -14.41 -13.26 -8.37
C LEU A 29 -12.93 -13.64 -8.57
N LYS A 30 -12.13 -12.74 -9.16
CA LYS A 30 -10.69 -12.96 -9.39
C LYS A 30 -9.93 -13.12 -8.08
N GLU A 31 -10.17 -12.22 -7.11
CA GLU A 31 -9.56 -12.31 -5.78
C GLU A 31 -10.00 -13.56 -5.00
N ALA A 32 -11.23 -14.00 -5.20
CA ALA A 32 -11.76 -15.25 -4.64
C ALA A 32 -11.31 -16.50 -5.42
N ALA A 33 -10.33 -16.36 -6.33
CA ALA A 33 -9.74 -17.42 -7.14
C ALA A 33 -10.73 -18.15 -8.07
N TYR A 34 -11.73 -17.42 -8.59
CA TYR A 34 -12.59 -17.93 -9.67
C TYR A 34 -12.02 -17.53 -11.03
N PRO A 35 -12.05 -18.44 -12.04
CA PRO A 35 -11.45 -18.18 -13.36
C PRO A 35 -12.32 -17.23 -14.20
N VAL A 36 -12.32 -15.95 -13.88
CA VAL A 36 -13.14 -14.92 -14.52
C VAL A 36 -12.49 -14.34 -15.80
N GLY A 37 -11.21 -14.60 -16.02
CA GLY A 37 -10.46 -14.02 -17.13
C GLY A 37 -10.04 -12.58 -16.85
N THR A 38 -10.06 -11.73 -17.90
CA THR A 38 -9.75 -10.31 -17.80
C THR A 38 -10.87 -9.55 -17.09
N VAL A 39 -10.49 -8.59 -16.25
CA VAL A 39 -11.43 -7.65 -15.64
C VAL A 39 -11.66 -6.50 -16.63
N ASP A 40 -12.63 -6.67 -17.51
CA ASP A 40 -12.91 -5.79 -18.65
C ASP A 40 -14.23 -5.00 -18.50
N GLY A 41 -15.05 -5.37 -17.53
CA GLY A 41 -16.37 -4.78 -17.32
C GLY A 41 -17.46 -5.34 -18.21
N ASP A 42 -17.18 -6.41 -18.97
CA ASP A 42 -18.18 -7.12 -19.78
C ASP A 42 -18.55 -8.45 -19.12
N PHE A 43 -19.83 -8.65 -18.83
CA PHE A 43 -20.33 -9.90 -18.28
C PHE A 43 -20.48 -10.93 -19.41
N GLY A 44 -19.35 -11.47 -19.89
CA GLY A 44 -19.26 -12.46 -20.94
C GLY A 44 -19.41 -13.90 -20.42
N ASN A 45 -19.03 -14.88 -21.25
CA ASN A 45 -19.13 -16.30 -20.92
C ASN A 45 -18.26 -16.71 -19.72
N LEU A 46 -17.04 -16.16 -19.61
CA LEU A 46 -16.13 -16.47 -18.50
C LEU A 46 -16.69 -15.95 -17.18
N THR A 47 -17.20 -14.72 -17.17
CA THR A 47 -17.84 -14.11 -16.00
C THR A 47 -19.09 -14.89 -15.58
N ASP A 48 -19.93 -15.33 -16.54
CA ASP A 48 -21.12 -16.16 -16.25
C ASP A 48 -20.70 -17.52 -15.62
N THR A 49 -19.72 -18.19 -16.21
CA THR A 49 -19.20 -19.47 -15.69
C THR A 49 -18.62 -19.31 -14.27
N ALA A 50 -17.81 -18.27 -14.04
CA ALA A 50 -17.23 -17.96 -12.73
C ALA A 50 -18.32 -17.63 -11.70
N THR A 51 -19.35 -16.85 -12.10
CA THR A 51 -20.51 -16.53 -11.25
C THR A 51 -21.28 -17.78 -10.85
N ARG A 52 -21.58 -18.69 -11.79
CA ARG A 52 -22.24 -19.97 -11.49
C ARG A 52 -21.40 -20.83 -10.55
N SER A 53 -20.09 -20.90 -10.76
CA SER A 53 -19.18 -21.61 -9.87
C SER A 53 -19.17 -21.01 -8.46
N TYR A 54 -19.19 -19.69 -8.35
CA TYR A 54 -19.33 -18.98 -7.08
C TYR A 54 -20.64 -19.33 -6.38
N GLN A 55 -21.78 -19.26 -7.11
CA GLN A 55 -23.10 -19.58 -6.59
C GLN A 55 -23.15 -21.02 -6.10
N GLN A 56 -22.65 -21.98 -6.87
CA GLN A 56 -22.60 -23.39 -6.49
C GLN A 56 -21.82 -23.62 -5.21
N ARG A 57 -20.60 -23.07 -5.10
CA ARG A 57 -19.75 -23.22 -3.90
C ARG A 57 -20.37 -22.62 -2.65
N ASN A 58 -21.21 -21.61 -2.81
CA ASN A 58 -21.83 -20.89 -1.70
C ASN A 58 -23.28 -21.33 -1.40
N GLY A 59 -23.78 -22.40 -2.05
CA GLY A 59 -25.13 -22.91 -1.83
C GLY A 59 -26.25 -21.97 -2.31
N LEU A 60 -25.96 -21.16 -3.33
CA LEU A 60 -26.90 -20.21 -3.92
C LEU A 60 -27.57 -20.80 -5.17
N PRO A 61 -28.71 -20.25 -5.63
CA PRO A 61 -29.29 -20.62 -6.92
C PRO A 61 -28.30 -20.41 -8.07
N VAL A 62 -27.97 -21.48 -8.81
CA VAL A 62 -26.94 -21.48 -9.87
C VAL A 62 -27.59 -20.99 -11.18
N ASN A 63 -27.86 -19.71 -11.29
CA ASN A 63 -28.56 -19.07 -12.42
C ASN A 63 -27.69 -18.09 -13.23
N GLY A 64 -26.45 -17.77 -12.76
CA GLY A 64 -25.57 -16.79 -13.39
C GLY A 64 -26.02 -15.34 -13.22
N VAL A 65 -27.01 -15.09 -12.35
CA VAL A 65 -27.52 -13.75 -12.05
C VAL A 65 -26.99 -13.28 -10.70
N VAL A 66 -26.34 -12.14 -10.68
CA VAL A 66 -25.88 -11.51 -9.44
C VAL A 66 -26.99 -10.58 -8.97
N ASP A 67 -27.84 -11.10 -8.13
CA ASP A 67 -28.96 -10.42 -7.49
C ASP A 67 -28.67 -10.13 -6.01
N ASN A 68 -29.65 -9.61 -5.28
CA ASN A 68 -29.52 -9.31 -3.87
C ASN A 68 -29.10 -10.53 -3.02
N THR A 69 -29.52 -11.73 -3.38
CA THR A 69 -29.17 -12.96 -2.67
C THR A 69 -27.68 -13.28 -2.86
N THR A 70 -27.19 -13.16 -4.07
CA THR A 70 -25.78 -13.36 -4.42
C THR A 70 -24.91 -12.27 -3.79
N TYR A 71 -25.32 -11.00 -3.86
CA TYR A 71 -24.60 -9.90 -3.23
C TYR A 71 -24.52 -10.03 -1.70
N ALA A 72 -25.62 -10.39 -1.03
CA ALA A 72 -25.62 -10.57 0.42
C ALA A 72 -24.58 -11.58 0.88
N LYS A 73 -24.37 -12.67 0.11
CA LYS A 73 -23.32 -13.64 0.40
C LYS A 73 -21.91 -13.06 0.14
N ALA A 74 -21.74 -12.37 -0.97
CA ALA A 74 -20.46 -11.78 -1.37
C ALA A 74 -19.99 -10.67 -0.42
N LEU A 75 -20.91 -9.86 0.13
CA LEU A 75 -20.59 -8.82 1.10
C LEU A 75 -19.90 -9.38 2.36
N ASN A 76 -20.29 -10.58 2.80
CA ASN A 76 -19.63 -11.28 3.91
C ASN A 76 -18.22 -11.79 3.56
N GLN A 77 -17.89 -11.81 2.29
CA GLN A 77 -16.64 -12.28 1.73
C GLN A 77 -15.81 -11.11 1.13
N GLU A 78 -15.91 -9.95 1.76
CA GLU A 78 -15.14 -8.75 1.41
C GLU A 78 -15.53 -8.04 0.10
N PHE A 79 -16.64 -8.43 -0.56
CA PHE A 79 -17.13 -7.71 -1.74
C PHE A 79 -17.35 -6.21 -1.49
N ILE A 80 -17.52 -5.80 -0.23
CA ILE A 80 -17.69 -4.40 0.16
C ILE A 80 -16.56 -3.49 -0.31
N PHE A 81 -15.35 -4.02 -0.47
CA PHE A 81 -14.22 -3.28 -1.05
C PHE A 81 -14.45 -2.86 -2.50
N LYS A 82 -15.30 -3.60 -3.19
CA LYS A 82 -15.55 -3.44 -4.62
C LYS A 82 -16.84 -2.67 -4.91
N VAL A 83 -17.66 -2.40 -3.89
CA VAL A 83 -18.93 -1.67 -4.08
C VAL A 83 -18.65 -0.20 -4.36
N PRO A 84 -19.03 0.32 -5.54
CA PRO A 84 -18.88 1.71 -5.91
C PRO A 84 -19.63 2.65 -4.95
N ASN A 85 -19.00 3.76 -4.55
CA ASN A 85 -19.61 4.80 -3.71
C ASN A 85 -20.21 4.30 -2.39
N PHE A 86 -19.76 3.17 -1.87
CA PHE A 86 -20.21 2.65 -0.58
C PHE A 86 -19.86 3.62 0.55
N SER A 87 -20.87 4.08 1.29
CA SER A 87 -20.74 5.06 2.36
C SER A 87 -21.06 4.45 3.74
N SER A 88 -20.65 5.15 4.80
CA SER A 88 -21.02 4.77 6.17
C SER A 88 -22.53 4.73 6.39
N GLY A 89 -23.28 5.66 5.76
CA GLY A 89 -24.74 5.66 5.83
C GLY A 89 -25.35 4.42 5.18
N MET A 90 -24.83 3.99 4.02
CA MET A 90 -25.26 2.74 3.37
C MET A 90 -24.95 1.52 4.26
N LEU A 91 -23.76 1.49 4.89
CA LEU A 91 -23.39 0.44 5.82
C LEU A 91 -24.38 0.37 6.98
N LEU A 92 -24.63 1.48 7.68
CA LEU A 92 -25.51 1.52 8.84
C LEU A 92 -26.93 1.07 8.50
N ASN A 93 -27.45 1.52 7.36
CA ASN A 93 -28.77 1.10 6.86
C ASN A 93 -28.78 -0.41 6.52
N TYR A 94 -27.70 -0.94 5.95
CA TYR A 94 -27.59 -2.35 5.64
C TYR A 94 -27.58 -3.21 6.89
N ILE A 95 -26.73 -2.88 7.88
CA ILE A 95 -26.62 -3.61 9.16
C ILE A 95 -27.68 -3.19 10.20
N ARG A 96 -28.58 -2.27 9.86
CA ARG A 96 -29.71 -1.80 10.68
C ARG A 96 -29.29 -1.13 11.99
N PHE A 97 -28.18 -0.41 11.97
CA PHE A 97 -27.77 0.44 13.08
C PHE A 97 -28.52 1.79 13.01
N GLY A 98 -29.22 2.12 14.10
CA GLY A 98 -29.71 3.45 14.38
C GLY A 98 -28.86 4.15 15.43
N GLU A 99 -29.33 5.27 15.93
CA GLU A 99 -28.61 6.11 16.89
C GLU A 99 -28.14 5.34 18.15
N ALA A 100 -29.00 4.49 18.70
CA ALA A 100 -28.70 3.72 19.92
C ALA A 100 -27.55 2.72 19.69
N GLU A 101 -27.58 2.00 18.57
CA GLU A 101 -26.55 1.03 18.20
C GLU A 101 -25.24 1.73 17.82
N VAL A 102 -25.30 2.92 17.21
CA VAL A 102 -24.11 3.72 16.92
C VAL A 102 -23.47 4.22 18.22
N LYS A 103 -24.25 4.68 19.21
CA LYS A 103 -23.71 5.04 20.54
C LYS A 103 -23.02 3.85 21.21
N ASP A 104 -23.63 2.68 21.16
CA ASP A 104 -23.06 1.44 21.69
C ASP A 104 -21.74 1.08 20.98
N LEU A 105 -21.71 1.19 19.66
CA LEU A 105 -20.51 0.99 18.86
C LEU A 105 -19.41 1.99 19.19
N GLN A 106 -19.72 3.27 19.31
CA GLN A 106 -18.73 4.31 19.66
C GLN A 106 -18.09 4.03 21.03
N LYS A 107 -18.89 3.63 22.04
CA LYS A 107 -18.40 3.20 23.35
C LYS A 107 -17.47 1.99 23.22
N THR A 108 -17.92 0.99 22.48
CA THR A 108 -17.15 -0.26 22.27
C THR A 108 -15.83 0.00 21.58
N LEU A 109 -15.80 0.81 20.50
CA LEU A 109 -14.57 1.17 19.81
C LEU A 109 -13.58 1.91 20.71
N ASN A 110 -14.07 2.86 21.54
CA ASN A 110 -13.23 3.53 22.53
C ASN A 110 -12.59 2.54 23.53
N ALA A 111 -13.38 1.58 24.00
CA ALA A 111 -12.92 0.59 24.97
C ALA A 111 -11.91 -0.40 24.40
N ILE A 112 -12.22 -1.04 23.24
CA ILE A 112 -11.36 -2.08 22.66
C ILE A 112 -10.08 -1.53 22.07
N ALA A 113 -10.11 -0.32 21.51
CA ALA A 113 -8.98 0.27 20.79
C ALA A 113 -8.25 1.38 21.58
N GLN A 114 -8.79 1.78 22.74
CA GLN A 114 -8.23 2.88 23.52
C GLN A 114 -7.91 4.10 22.62
N LEU A 115 -8.92 4.58 21.92
CA LEU A 115 -8.76 5.65 20.92
C LEU A 115 -8.33 6.96 21.59
N VAL A 116 -7.40 7.66 20.95
CA VAL A 116 -6.91 8.97 21.40
C VAL A 116 -6.93 9.94 20.20
N PRO A 117 -7.76 11.01 20.23
CA PRO A 117 -8.81 11.26 21.23
C PRO A 117 -9.94 10.22 21.15
N SER A 118 -10.64 10.02 22.25
CA SER A 118 -11.83 9.16 22.27
C SER A 118 -12.92 9.70 21.35
N LEU A 119 -13.74 8.78 20.80
CA LEU A 119 -14.95 9.17 20.06
C LEU A 119 -15.96 9.79 21.01
N THR A 120 -16.62 10.86 20.58
CA THR A 120 -17.84 11.35 21.22
C THR A 120 -18.93 10.31 21.03
N VAL A 121 -19.65 9.98 22.10
CA VAL A 121 -20.74 9.01 22.06
C VAL A 121 -22.05 9.76 21.79
N ASP A 122 -22.26 10.21 20.57
CA ASP A 122 -23.38 11.05 20.13
C ASP A 122 -24.41 10.29 19.29
N GLY A 123 -24.05 9.11 18.76
CA GLY A 123 -24.91 8.33 17.86
C GLY A 123 -24.82 8.78 16.40
N ASP A 124 -23.93 9.72 16.09
CA ASP A 124 -23.60 10.09 14.72
C ASP A 124 -22.38 9.33 14.20
N PHE A 125 -22.57 8.57 13.13
CA PHE A 125 -21.49 7.85 12.47
C PHE A 125 -20.90 8.70 11.32
N GLY A 126 -20.41 9.89 11.70
CA GLY A 126 -19.77 10.82 10.79
C GLY A 126 -18.28 10.54 10.56
N SER A 127 -17.56 11.54 10.10
CA SER A 127 -16.12 11.43 9.75
C SER A 127 -15.24 11.02 10.94
N ARG A 128 -15.56 11.45 12.16
CA ARG A 128 -14.82 11.08 13.38
C ARG A 128 -15.00 9.61 13.72
N SER A 129 -16.22 9.10 13.68
CA SER A 129 -16.54 7.69 13.94
C SER A 129 -15.91 6.79 12.87
N THR A 130 -15.95 7.20 11.60
CA THR A 130 -15.31 6.52 10.48
C THR A 130 -13.78 6.43 10.68
N LYS A 131 -13.15 7.53 11.07
CA LYS A 131 -11.70 7.55 11.39
C LYS A 131 -11.39 6.68 12.61
N GLY A 132 -12.21 6.77 13.66
CA GLY A 132 -12.05 5.94 14.86
C GLY A 132 -12.17 4.45 14.56
N LEU A 133 -13.09 4.06 13.68
CA LEU A 133 -13.20 2.68 13.20
C LEU A 133 -11.94 2.21 12.47
N ALA A 134 -11.40 3.02 11.57
CA ALA A 134 -10.16 2.70 10.86
C ALA A 134 -8.98 2.52 11.84
N GLU A 135 -8.85 3.40 12.84
CA GLU A 135 -7.82 3.30 13.87
C GLU A 135 -8.03 2.08 14.80
N ALA A 136 -9.27 1.75 15.14
CA ALA A 136 -9.59 0.54 15.92
C ALA A 136 -9.18 -0.72 15.15
N TYR A 137 -9.50 -0.78 13.86
CA TYR A 137 -9.09 -1.89 12.99
C TYR A 137 -7.57 -1.99 12.91
N LYS A 138 -6.85 -0.87 12.73
CA LYS A 138 -5.40 -0.85 12.70
C LYS A 138 -4.75 -1.41 13.97
N LYS A 139 -5.34 -1.13 15.14
CA LYS A 139 -4.84 -1.59 16.43
C LYS A 139 -5.22 -3.04 16.76
N ARG A 140 -6.37 -3.50 16.30
CA ARG A 140 -6.95 -4.80 16.69
C ARG A 140 -6.98 -5.83 15.56
N ASP A 141 -7.01 -5.37 14.30
CA ASP A 141 -7.00 -6.18 13.08
C ASP A 141 -7.99 -7.36 13.13
N VAL A 142 -7.54 -8.59 12.93
CA VAL A 142 -8.39 -9.79 12.89
C VAL A 142 -9.16 -10.06 14.20
N ARG A 143 -8.71 -9.49 15.33
CA ARG A 143 -9.38 -9.63 16.61
C ARG A 143 -10.58 -8.71 16.78
N MET A 144 -10.68 -7.63 15.99
CA MET A 144 -11.69 -6.60 16.16
C MET A 144 -13.11 -7.14 16.13
N ARG A 145 -13.41 -8.07 15.20
CA ARG A 145 -14.73 -8.71 15.12
C ARG A 145 -15.14 -9.41 16.42
N GLY A 146 -14.25 -10.26 16.96
CA GLY A 146 -14.52 -10.99 18.20
C GLY A 146 -14.68 -10.09 19.42
N GLU A 147 -13.88 -9.03 19.49
CA GLU A 147 -13.97 -8.03 20.56
C GLU A 147 -15.25 -7.19 20.47
N LEU A 148 -15.70 -6.81 19.28
CA LEU A 148 -17.00 -6.18 19.05
C LEU A 148 -18.14 -7.11 19.49
N GLU A 149 -18.08 -8.39 19.07
CA GLU A 149 -19.09 -9.38 19.46
C GLU A 149 -19.20 -9.54 20.98
N GLN A 150 -18.09 -9.52 21.69
CA GLN A 150 -18.08 -9.63 23.16
C GLN A 150 -18.62 -8.39 23.83
N GLN A 151 -18.24 -7.19 23.41
CA GLN A 151 -18.44 -5.95 24.16
C GLN A 151 -19.66 -5.12 23.75
N LEU A 152 -20.27 -5.37 22.58
CA LEU A 152 -21.53 -4.74 22.22
C LEU A 152 -22.61 -5.11 23.26
N SER A 153 -23.50 -4.17 23.51
CA SER A 153 -24.59 -4.35 24.50
C SER A 153 -25.51 -5.49 24.12
N THR A 154 -26.16 -6.07 25.15
CA THR A 154 -27.17 -7.12 24.95
C THR A 154 -28.31 -6.64 24.05
N ALA A 155 -28.72 -5.37 24.16
CA ALA A 155 -29.77 -4.80 23.32
C ALA A 155 -29.38 -4.79 21.80
N THR A 156 -28.16 -4.36 21.47
CA THR A 156 -27.65 -4.40 20.09
C THR A 156 -27.56 -5.83 19.57
N LYS A 157 -27.06 -6.76 20.40
CA LYS A 157 -26.96 -8.18 20.03
C LYS A 157 -28.33 -8.81 19.77
N GLN A 158 -29.30 -8.54 20.64
CA GLN A 158 -30.67 -9.04 20.46
C GLN A 158 -31.36 -8.48 19.22
N LYS A 159 -31.15 -7.19 18.90
CA LYS A 159 -31.70 -6.56 17.70
C LYS A 159 -31.18 -7.19 16.41
N LEU A 160 -29.90 -7.55 16.38
CA LEU A 160 -29.27 -8.20 15.22
C LEU A 160 -29.57 -9.71 15.20
N GLY A 161 -29.66 -10.37 16.35
CA GLY A 161 -30.02 -11.78 16.49
C GLY A 161 -29.13 -12.68 15.62
N THR A 162 -29.73 -13.49 14.74
CA THR A 162 -29.04 -14.40 13.83
C THR A 162 -28.16 -13.69 12.80
N ASP A 163 -28.38 -12.41 12.56
CA ASP A 163 -27.62 -11.60 11.60
C ASP A 163 -26.39 -10.92 12.24
N LEU A 164 -26.16 -11.09 13.57
CA LEU A 164 -25.05 -10.44 14.28
C LEU A 164 -23.69 -10.76 13.65
N THR A 165 -23.41 -12.02 13.44
CA THR A 165 -22.14 -12.47 12.85
C THR A 165 -21.93 -11.83 11.47
N GLN A 166 -22.97 -11.85 10.63
CA GLN A 166 -22.92 -11.26 9.30
C GLN A 166 -22.70 -9.74 9.34
N ALA A 167 -23.42 -9.03 10.23
CA ALA A 167 -23.26 -7.60 10.39
C ALA A 167 -21.83 -7.22 10.84
N LEU A 168 -21.26 -7.99 11.77
CA LEU A 168 -19.90 -7.77 12.24
C LEU A 168 -18.84 -8.08 11.18
N ASP A 169 -19.03 -9.10 10.36
CA ASP A 169 -18.14 -9.39 9.22
C ASP A 169 -18.15 -8.25 8.20
N ILE A 170 -19.33 -7.76 7.86
CA ILE A 170 -19.46 -6.59 6.96
C ILE A 170 -18.81 -5.35 7.56
N PHE A 171 -19.01 -5.13 8.85
CA PHE A 171 -18.43 -4.00 9.55
C PHE A 171 -16.91 -4.07 9.59
N ASN A 172 -16.37 -5.27 9.82
CA ASN A 172 -14.94 -5.54 9.78
C ASN A 172 -14.34 -5.29 8.38
N SER A 173 -15.02 -5.75 7.33
CA SER A 173 -14.63 -5.49 5.94
C SER A 173 -14.67 -3.99 5.61
N TYR A 174 -15.66 -3.27 6.12
CA TYR A 174 -15.72 -1.82 5.95
C TYR A 174 -14.57 -1.09 6.67
N ALA A 175 -14.25 -1.51 7.90
CA ALA A 175 -13.11 -0.99 8.65
C ALA A 175 -11.78 -1.21 7.90
N LYS A 176 -11.61 -2.40 7.34
CA LYS A 176 -10.46 -2.74 6.49
C LYS A 176 -10.39 -1.81 5.27
N ARG A 177 -11.51 -1.59 4.57
CA ARG A 177 -11.57 -0.63 3.46
C ARG A 177 -11.18 0.79 3.87
N LEU A 178 -11.60 1.26 5.04
CA LEU A 178 -11.25 2.59 5.55
C LEU A 178 -9.78 2.75 5.87
N ARG A 179 -9.12 1.66 6.25
CA ARG A 179 -7.69 1.63 6.50
C ARG A 179 -6.91 1.75 5.19
N PHE A 180 -7.30 1.03 4.16
CA PHE A 180 -6.59 1.02 2.89
C PHE A 180 -6.86 2.30 2.09
N ARG A 181 -5.81 2.83 1.47
CA ARG A 181 -5.85 4.01 0.61
C ARG A 181 -5.51 3.61 -0.81
N LEU A 182 -6.27 4.16 -1.76
CA LEU A 182 -5.96 3.96 -3.17
C LEU A 182 -4.54 4.38 -3.50
N SER A 183 -3.90 3.68 -4.44
CA SER A 183 -2.61 4.06 -5.01
C SER A 183 -2.69 5.44 -5.68
N GLY A 184 -1.55 6.11 -5.79
CA GLY A 184 -1.47 7.43 -6.41
C GLY A 184 -0.28 8.26 -5.88
N PRO A 185 -0.04 9.45 -6.44
CA PRO A 185 1.16 10.26 -6.18
C PRO A 185 1.31 10.70 -4.71
N HIS A 186 0.23 10.74 -3.94
CA HIS A 186 0.27 11.09 -2.51
C HIS A 186 1.07 10.11 -1.66
N TRP A 187 1.26 8.86 -2.12
CA TRP A 187 2.10 7.87 -1.47
C TRP A 187 3.59 8.25 -1.46
N TYR A 188 4.01 9.21 -2.29
CA TYR A 188 5.36 9.75 -2.25
C TYR A 188 5.80 10.25 -0.87
N ASN A 189 4.88 10.79 -0.09
CA ASN A 189 5.14 11.34 1.24
C ASN A 189 5.25 10.28 2.34
N TYR A 190 4.97 9.00 2.02
CA TYR A 190 5.06 7.89 2.95
C TYR A 190 6.40 7.17 2.81
N PHE A 191 6.95 6.76 3.95
CA PHE A 191 8.22 6.01 4.01
C PHE A 191 9.36 6.68 3.22
N PRO A 192 9.70 7.94 3.51
CA PRO A 192 10.70 8.67 2.71
C PRO A 192 12.07 8.01 2.78
N THR A 193 12.80 8.02 1.66
CA THR A 193 14.21 7.66 1.62
C THR A 193 15.01 8.64 2.48
N SER A 194 15.87 8.15 3.35
CA SER A 194 16.76 8.99 4.15
C SER A 194 17.89 9.59 3.31
N ARG A 195 18.38 10.74 3.74
CA ARG A 195 19.59 11.39 3.24
C ARG A 195 20.67 11.53 4.33
N SER A 196 20.46 10.86 5.47
CA SER A 196 21.38 10.95 6.60
C SER A 196 22.38 9.80 6.60
N ILE A 197 23.66 10.11 6.65
CA ILE A 197 24.73 9.12 6.80
C ILE A 197 24.59 8.35 8.13
N SER A 198 23.96 8.96 9.15
CA SER A 198 23.71 8.28 10.44
C SER A 198 22.79 7.06 10.31
N ASP A 199 22.00 6.98 9.26
CA ASP A 199 21.09 5.85 9.00
C ASP A 199 21.75 4.66 8.29
N LEU A 200 23.01 4.81 7.89
CA LEU A 200 23.82 3.68 7.43
C LEU A 200 24.19 2.78 8.61
N VAL A 201 24.45 1.50 8.36
CA VAL A 201 24.89 0.56 9.41
C VAL A 201 26.42 0.57 9.56
N SER A 202 26.88 0.30 10.78
CA SER A 202 28.30 0.05 11.08
C SER A 202 28.74 -1.30 10.49
N PRO A 203 29.95 -1.47 9.96
CA PRO A 203 31.03 -0.47 9.87
C PRO A 203 30.97 0.43 8.60
N PHE A 204 29.99 0.23 7.71
CA PHE A 204 29.92 0.99 6.46
C PHE A 204 29.71 2.50 6.70
N ARG A 205 28.92 2.86 7.69
CA ARG A 205 28.73 4.26 8.09
C ARG A 205 30.04 4.97 8.38
N GLU A 206 30.89 4.37 9.18
CA GLU A 206 32.19 4.93 9.58
C GLU A 206 33.14 5.05 8.38
N LYS A 207 33.07 4.12 7.43
CA LYS A 207 33.84 4.16 6.17
C LYS A 207 33.41 5.35 5.32
N VAL A 208 32.08 5.52 5.11
CA VAL A 208 31.51 6.65 4.38
C VAL A 208 31.88 7.98 5.06
N GLN A 209 31.80 8.08 6.38
CA GLN A 209 32.15 9.29 7.11
C GLN A 209 33.64 9.68 6.92
N ARG A 210 34.55 8.69 6.96
CA ARG A 210 35.98 8.94 6.72
C ARG A 210 36.24 9.39 5.30
N PHE A 211 35.61 8.76 4.31
CA PHE A 211 35.74 9.15 2.92
C PHE A 211 35.16 10.53 2.66
N GLN A 212 33.97 10.83 3.19
CA GLN A 212 33.36 12.16 3.09
C GLN A 212 34.24 13.23 3.70
N LYS A 213 34.81 12.96 4.89
CA LYS A 213 35.72 13.90 5.54
C LYS A 213 36.96 14.16 4.66
N ALA A 214 37.56 13.14 4.07
CA ALA A 214 38.72 13.30 3.20
C ALA A 214 38.40 14.15 1.97
N MET A 215 37.23 13.95 1.36
CA MET A 215 36.73 14.77 0.24
C MET A 215 36.56 16.24 0.63
N ILE A 216 35.90 16.49 1.77
CA ILE A 216 35.63 17.85 2.26
C ILE A 216 36.94 18.54 2.65
N ASP A 217 37.86 17.86 3.34
CA ASP A 217 39.18 18.42 3.72
C ASP A 217 40.01 18.77 2.48
N ALA A 218 39.82 18.07 1.35
CA ALA A 218 40.48 18.36 0.09
C ALA A 218 39.78 19.46 -0.76
N GLY A 219 38.60 19.95 -0.34
CA GLY A 219 37.83 20.99 -1.01
C GLY A 219 36.70 20.52 -1.92
N ALA A 220 36.36 19.23 -1.92
CA ALA A 220 35.21 18.75 -2.65
C ALA A 220 33.87 19.10 -1.94
N GLN A 221 32.84 19.30 -2.75
CA GLN A 221 31.46 19.43 -2.29
C GLN A 221 30.74 18.08 -2.42
N THR A 222 30.00 17.71 -1.37
CA THR A 222 29.23 16.47 -1.33
C THR A 222 27.78 16.75 -0.98
N ILE A 223 26.83 16.27 -1.80
CA ILE A 223 25.40 16.38 -1.54
C ILE A 223 24.81 14.96 -1.51
N VAL A 224 24.46 14.50 -0.30
CA VAL A 224 23.82 13.18 -0.14
C VAL A 224 22.38 13.24 -0.63
N THR A 225 22.01 12.37 -1.55
CA THR A 225 20.68 12.29 -2.14
C THR A 225 19.87 11.10 -1.62
N ALA A 226 20.54 9.96 -1.29
CA ALA A 226 19.91 8.82 -0.63
C ALA A 226 20.92 8.04 0.22
N THR A 227 20.42 7.45 1.31
CA THR A 227 21.15 6.49 2.16
C THR A 227 20.27 5.27 2.41
N TYR A 228 19.33 5.34 3.37
CA TYR A 228 18.42 4.26 3.69
C TYR A 228 17.09 4.42 2.95
N ARG A 229 16.71 3.39 2.22
CA ARG A 229 15.39 3.25 1.61
C ARG A 229 14.60 2.22 2.42
N PRO A 230 13.54 2.63 3.15
CA PRO A 230 12.70 1.68 3.86
C PRO A 230 12.14 0.60 2.91
N PRO A 231 12.00 -0.66 3.36
CA PRO A 231 11.41 -1.74 2.54
C PRO A 231 10.03 -1.39 2.01
N GLU A 232 9.24 -0.63 2.77
CA GLU A 232 7.92 -0.14 2.36
C GLU A 232 8.04 0.82 1.16
N ARG A 233 9.06 1.69 1.15
CA ARG A 233 9.33 2.57 0.02
C ARG A 233 9.75 1.79 -1.21
N ALA A 234 10.62 0.79 -1.05
CA ALA A 234 11.04 -0.09 -2.13
C ALA A 234 9.86 -0.87 -2.71
N TYR A 235 8.97 -1.38 -1.87
CA TYR A 235 7.73 -2.03 -2.27
C TYR A 235 6.84 -1.11 -3.12
N LEU A 236 6.58 0.12 -2.66
CA LEU A 236 5.76 1.08 -3.38
C LEU A 236 6.34 1.43 -4.76
N MET A 237 7.66 1.64 -4.82
CA MET A 237 8.36 1.95 -6.07
C MET A 237 8.37 0.76 -7.04
N HIS A 238 8.64 -0.45 -6.54
CA HIS A 238 8.68 -1.68 -7.32
C HIS A 238 7.34 -1.96 -7.98
N TYR A 239 6.27 -2.01 -7.20
CA TYR A 239 4.96 -2.39 -7.73
C TYR A 239 4.31 -1.26 -8.54
N ALA A 240 4.57 0.00 -8.24
CA ALA A 240 4.17 1.10 -9.12
C ALA A 240 4.81 0.92 -10.52
N ALA A 241 6.12 0.68 -10.58
CA ALA A 241 6.83 0.49 -11.82
C ALA A 241 6.42 -0.80 -12.56
N SER A 242 6.20 -1.91 -11.84
CA SER A 242 5.77 -3.17 -12.46
C SER A 242 4.34 -3.10 -13.02
N ILE A 243 3.42 -2.41 -12.34
CA ILE A 243 2.07 -2.15 -12.86
C ILE A 243 2.16 -1.24 -14.09
N ASP A 244 2.89 -0.13 -14.02
CA ASP A 244 3.02 0.83 -15.12
C ASP A 244 3.55 0.16 -16.40
N ARG A 245 4.50 -0.78 -16.28
CA ARG A 245 5.03 -1.57 -17.41
C ARG A 245 4.13 -2.74 -17.82
N GLY A 246 3.02 -3.00 -17.11
CA GLY A 246 2.12 -4.11 -17.38
C GLY A 246 2.70 -5.49 -17.04
N GLU A 247 3.71 -5.57 -16.18
CA GLU A 247 4.34 -6.82 -15.73
C GLU A 247 3.51 -7.55 -14.69
N ILE A 248 2.68 -6.82 -13.94
CA ILE A 248 1.76 -7.35 -12.94
C ILE A 248 0.43 -6.62 -12.99
N ASP A 249 -0.66 -7.35 -12.82
CA ASP A 249 -1.97 -6.72 -12.67
C ASP A 249 -2.12 -6.14 -11.24
N PRO A 250 -2.79 -4.98 -11.08
CA PRO A 250 -3.02 -4.37 -9.77
C PRO A 250 -3.64 -5.31 -8.73
N GLU A 251 -4.48 -6.25 -9.18
CA GLU A 251 -5.13 -7.26 -8.34
C GLU A 251 -4.17 -8.33 -7.82
N ASP A 252 -3.07 -8.56 -8.52
CA ASP A 252 -2.11 -9.63 -8.22
C ASP A 252 -0.93 -9.13 -7.35
N VAL A 253 -0.89 -7.83 -7.03
CA VAL A 253 0.16 -7.27 -6.16
C VAL A 253 0.05 -7.84 -4.75
N PRO A 254 1.09 -8.52 -4.24
CA PRO A 254 1.07 -9.06 -2.89
C PRO A 254 1.02 -7.95 -1.85
N SER A 255 0.26 -8.13 -0.78
CA SER A 255 0.21 -7.16 0.32
C SER A 255 1.52 -7.11 1.10
N MET A 256 1.85 -5.93 1.63
CA MET A 256 2.99 -5.74 2.53
C MET A 256 2.52 -5.25 3.90
N ALA A 257 3.01 -5.89 4.96
CA ALA A 257 2.70 -5.46 6.32
C ALA A 257 3.17 -4.01 6.56
N GLY A 258 2.28 -3.17 7.10
CA GLY A 258 2.57 -1.75 7.35
C GLY A 258 2.27 -0.83 6.16
N VAL A 259 1.95 -1.36 4.97
CA VAL A 259 1.60 -0.58 3.78
C VAL A 259 0.13 -0.82 3.42
N ASP A 260 -0.72 0.10 3.85
CA ASP A 260 -2.18 0.00 3.66
C ASP A 260 -2.59 0.64 2.32
N ILE A 261 -2.03 0.13 1.21
CA ILE A 261 -2.31 0.58 -0.15
C ILE A 261 -3.31 -0.34 -0.85
N ASP A 262 -4.26 0.26 -1.56
CA ASP A 262 -5.11 -0.44 -2.52
C ASP A 262 -4.68 -0.05 -3.94
N TRP A 263 -4.13 -1.00 -4.68
CA TRP A 263 -3.70 -0.80 -6.06
C TRP A 263 -4.86 -0.82 -7.05
N VAL A 264 -6.03 -1.30 -6.61
CA VAL A 264 -7.19 -1.55 -7.45
C VAL A 264 -8.16 -0.38 -7.40
N HIS A 265 -8.22 0.39 -8.48
CA HIS A 265 -9.18 1.47 -8.68
C HIS A 265 -10.49 0.97 -9.31
N TYR A 266 -11.47 1.86 -9.49
CA TYR A 266 -12.76 1.57 -10.12
C TYR A 266 -12.63 0.98 -11.51
N THR A 267 -11.65 1.48 -12.28
CA THR A 267 -11.37 1.01 -13.63
C THR A 267 -9.92 0.53 -13.70
N ARG A 268 -9.66 -0.47 -14.53
CA ARG A 268 -8.30 -0.93 -14.80
C ARG A 268 -7.40 0.25 -15.24
N ALA A 269 -7.91 1.10 -16.15
CA ALA A 269 -7.19 2.29 -16.60
C ALA A 269 -6.83 3.23 -15.43
N GLY A 270 -7.74 3.42 -14.47
CA GLY A 270 -7.48 4.23 -13.26
C GLY A 270 -6.37 3.64 -12.40
N SER A 271 -6.30 2.31 -12.26
CA SER A 271 -5.22 1.64 -11.52
C SER A 271 -3.85 1.87 -12.18
N PHE A 272 -3.77 1.70 -13.50
CA PHE A 272 -2.54 1.92 -14.26
C PHE A 272 -2.13 3.39 -14.23
N GLN A 273 -3.07 4.32 -14.43
CA GLN A 273 -2.79 5.75 -14.33
C GLN A 273 -2.24 6.16 -12.97
N ALA A 274 -2.81 5.62 -11.88
CA ALA A 274 -2.34 5.89 -10.53
C ALA A 274 -0.92 5.35 -10.30
N ALA A 275 -0.61 4.16 -10.82
CA ALA A 275 0.73 3.58 -10.76
C ALA A 275 1.73 4.41 -11.56
N SER A 276 1.37 4.84 -12.78
CA SER A 276 2.19 5.73 -13.62
C SER A 276 2.50 7.06 -12.92
N GLN A 277 1.50 7.68 -12.29
CA GLN A 277 1.72 8.89 -11.48
C GLN A 277 2.66 8.65 -10.29
N MET A 278 2.64 7.46 -9.69
CA MET A 278 3.60 7.09 -8.64
C MET A 278 5.02 6.94 -9.23
N VAL A 279 5.16 6.32 -10.40
CA VAL A 279 6.44 6.20 -11.12
C VAL A 279 7.03 7.58 -11.37
N ASP A 280 6.22 8.54 -11.85
CA ASP A 280 6.65 9.92 -12.10
C ASP A 280 7.18 10.61 -10.84
N VAL A 281 6.43 10.58 -9.75
CA VAL A 281 6.85 11.25 -8.50
C VAL A 281 8.01 10.54 -7.79
N TYR A 282 8.18 9.23 -8.01
CA TYR A 282 9.35 8.50 -7.52
C TYR A 282 10.59 8.67 -8.40
N GLY A 283 10.44 9.15 -9.63
CA GLY A 283 11.51 9.31 -10.59
C GLY A 283 12.16 7.98 -11.03
N VAL A 284 11.37 6.90 -11.09
CA VAL A 284 11.86 5.55 -11.40
C VAL A 284 11.49 5.08 -12.81
N GLY A 285 11.04 5.99 -13.67
CA GLY A 285 10.55 5.69 -15.02
C GLY A 285 11.48 4.81 -15.84
N GLY A 286 10.92 3.73 -16.39
CA GLY A 286 11.62 2.83 -17.31
C GLY A 286 12.55 1.80 -16.66
N ASN A 287 12.98 1.98 -15.43
CA ASN A 287 13.94 1.10 -14.77
C ASN A 287 13.26 0.13 -13.80
N PRO A 288 13.70 -1.15 -13.75
CA PRO A 288 13.30 -2.07 -12.71
C PRO A 288 13.73 -1.56 -11.32
N VAL A 289 12.83 -1.58 -10.36
CA VAL A 289 13.13 -1.24 -8.97
C VAL A 289 13.21 -2.53 -8.16
N ALA A 290 14.35 -2.80 -7.55
CA ALA A 290 14.53 -3.98 -6.70
C ALA A 290 13.77 -3.82 -5.39
N LEU A 291 13.09 -4.89 -4.94
CA LEU A 291 12.49 -4.96 -3.59
C LEU A 291 13.54 -4.96 -2.49
N GLN A 292 14.69 -5.56 -2.78
CA GLN A 292 15.85 -5.56 -1.89
C GLN A 292 17.05 -4.97 -2.63
N SER A 293 17.74 -4.05 -1.98
CA SER A 293 18.94 -3.40 -2.50
C SER A 293 19.87 -3.06 -1.33
N LEU A 294 21.10 -2.65 -1.62
CA LEU A 294 22.00 -2.18 -0.59
C LEU A 294 21.47 -0.95 0.17
N HIS A 295 20.63 -0.13 -0.47
CA HIS A 295 19.89 0.93 0.23
C HIS A 295 18.90 0.41 1.27
N THR A 296 18.17 -0.67 0.98
CA THR A 296 17.26 -1.28 1.96
C THR A 296 18.01 -1.95 3.11
N GLN A 297 19.26 -2.32 2.88
CA GLN A 297 20.17 -2.89 3.88
C GLN A 297 21.02 -1.83 4.61
N ARG A 298 20.88 -0.54 4.23
CA ARG A 298 21.69 0.56 4.79
C ARG A 298 23.18 0.47 4.49
N LEU A 299 23.52 -0.13 3.34
CA LEU A 299 24.87 -0.42 2.86
C LEU A 299 25.21 0.31 1.55
N ALA A 300 24.41 1.32 1.18
CA ALA A 300 24.61 2.17 0.02
C ALA A 300 24.33 3.64 0.32
N ILE A 301 24.97 4.50 -0.46
CA ILE A 301 24.78 5.95 -0.43
C ILE A 301 24.78 6.47 -1.87
N ASP A 302 23.79 7.30 -2.19
CA ASP A 302 23.79 8.12 -3.39
C ASP A 302 24.18 9.53 -3.01
N TRP A 303 25.18 10.07 -3.69
CA TRP A 303 25.62 11.45 -3.52
C TRP A 303 26.17 12.07 -4.78
N ASN A 304 26.02 13.37 -4.89
CA ASN A 304 26.68 14.17 -5.90
C ASN A 304 27.98 14.74 -5.30
N ILE A 305 29.09 14.46 -5.96
CA ILE A 305 30.43 14.92 -5.54
C ILE A 305 30.97 15.78 -6.68
N THR A 306 31.42 16.99 -6.36
CA THR A 306 31.99 17.94 -7.33
C THR A 306 33.15 18.72 -6.68
N TRP A 307 34.07 19.21 -7.49
CA TRP A 307 35.16 20.08 -7.05
C TRP A 307 35.64 21.01 -8.16
N GLU A 308 36.44 22.00 -7.80
CA GLU A 308 37.11 22.91 -8.72
C GLU A 308 38.61 22.68 -8.72
N GLY A 309 39.27 22.92 -9.85
CA GLY A 309 40.72 22.75 -9.98
C GLY A 309 41.17 21.29 -9.86
N THR A 310 42.28 21.07 -9.18
CA THR A 310 42.84 19.74 -8.85
C THR A 310 42.52 19.42 -7.39
N LEU A 311 41.93 18.26 -7.13
CA LEU A 311 41.59 17.79 -5.80
C LEU A 311 42.79 17.00 -5.24
N ASN A 312 43.40 17.47 -4.18
CA ASN A 312 44.47 16.76 -3.46
C ASN A 312 43.92 16.05 -2.24
N ILE A 313 43.47 14.79 -2.44
CA ILE A 313 42.76 14.01 -1.42
C ILE A 313 43.67 12.95 -0.80
N LYS A 314 43.53 12.72 0.52
CA LYS A 314 44.16 11.56 1.17
C LYS A 314 43.35 10.30 0.89
N ASP A 315 44.01 9.23 0.45
CA ASP A 315 43.41 7.90 0.38
C ASP A 315 43.27 7.26 1.78
N GLY A 316 42.66 6.10 1.87
CA GLY A 316 42.46 5.34 3.11
C GLY A 316 43.76 4.91 3.79
N ASN A 317 44.89 4.93 3.09
CA ASN A 317 46.24 4.63 3.57
C ASN A 317 47.02 5.89 3.94
N GLY A 318 46.45 7.08 3.80
CA GLY A 318 47.04 8.37 4.13
C GLY A 318 47.92 8.98 3.04
N ARG A 319 47.97 8.39 1.80
CA ARG A 319 48.69 8.96 0.66
C ARG A 319 47.88 10.06 0.02
N ILE A 320 48.57 11.11 -0.47
CA ILE A 320 47.90 12.18 -1.25
C ILE A 320 47.77 11.73 -2.68
N VAL A 321 46.56 11.78 -3.22
CA VAL A 321 46.21 11.50 -4.62
C VAL A 321 45.74 12.79 -5.27
N GLU A 322 46.32 13.14 -6.43
CA GLU A 322 45.88 14.27 -7.25
C GLU A 322 44.80 13.81 -8.22
N ILE A 323 43.64 14.48 -8.19
CA ILE A 323 42.50 14.16 -9.03
C ILE A 323 42.12 15.38 -9.87
N GLY A 324 42.20 15.22 -11.20
CA GLY A 324 41.84 16.23 -12.19
C GLY A 324 40.42 16.01 -12.77
N GLU A 325 40.33 16.17 -14.11
CA GLU A 325 39.09 15.90 -14.87
C GLU A 325 38.79 14.38 -14.99
N PRO A 326 37.51 14.00 -15.05
CA PRO A 326 36.31 14.85 -14.88
C PRO A 326 36.07 15.20 -13.39
N ARG A 327 35.69 16.45 -13.11
CA ARG A 327 35.53 16.97 -11.74
C ARG A 327 34.18 16.61 -11.13
N ASN A 328 33.82 15.34 -11.19
CA ASN A 328 32.60 14.82 -10.59
C ASN A 328 32.75 13.36 -10.13
N GLY A 329 31.99 12.98 -9.09
CA GLY A 329 31.99 11.65 -8.53
C GLY A 329 31.27 10.59 -9.35
N ALA A 330 30.64 10.98 -10.46
CA ALA A 330 29.95 10.03 -11.33
C ALA A 330 30.89 9.31 -12.30
N ASN A 331 31.97 10.01 -12.76
CA ASN A 331 32.76 9.56 -13.89
C ASN A 331 34.29 9.59 -13.63
N ASN A 332 34.74 9.93 -12.42
CA ASN A 332 36.17 10.05 -12.14
C ASN A 332 36.72 8.76 -11.53
N GLU A 333 37.40 7.97 -12.36
CA GLU A 333 37.96 6.66 -12.00
C GLU A 333 39.00 6.77 -10.85
N THR A 334 39.83 7.83 -10.84
CA THR A 334 40.79 8.02 -9.74
C THR A 334 40.08 8.26 -8.40
N LEU A 335 38.93 8.96 -8.40
CA LEU A 335 38.11 9.09 -7.20
C LEU A 335 37.48 7.74 -6.79
N PHE A 336 37.17 6.86 -7.77
CA PHE A 336 36.66 5.52 -7.46
C PHE A 336 37.70 4.69 -6.71
N GLU A 337 38.97 4.75 -7.13
CA GLU A 337 40.09 4.09 -6.42
C GLU A 337 40.31 4.64 -5.00
N VAL A 338 40.20 5.97 -4.84
CA VAL A 338 40.27 6.58 -3.52
C VAL A 338 39.09 6.12 -2.63
N GLY A 339 37.87 6.09 -3.16
CA GLY A 339 36.71 5.56 -2.42
C GLY A 339 36.89 4.10 -2.00
N ALA A 340 37.40 3.26 -2.91
CA ALA A 340 37.70 1.87 -2.66
C ALA A 340 38.74 1.69 -1.52
N SER A 341 39.71 2.60 -1.40
CA SER A 341 40.69 2.58 -0.30
C SER A 341 40.05 2.82 1.09
N TYR A 342 38.85 3.36 1.13
CA TYR A 342 37.99 3.50 2.31
C TYR A 342 36.95 2.40 2.44
N ASP A 343 36.98 1.37 1.55
CA ASP A 343 35.94 0.35 1.39
C ASP A 343 34.55 0.94 1.09
N VAL A 344 34.52 1.98 0.25
CA VAL A 344 33.31 2.61 -0.31
C VAL A 344 33.43 2.53 -1.83
N TYR A 345 32.69 1.63 -2.43
CA TYR A 345 32.87 1.25 -3.84
C TYR A 345 31.82 1.90 -4.73
N LYS A 346 32.26 2.39 -5.89
CA LYS A 346 31.40 2.98 -6.93
C LYS A 346 30.68 1.90 -7.74
N LEU A 347 29.41 2.10 -8.01
CA LEU A 347 28.67 1.38 -9.05
C LEU A 347 28.72 2.22 -10.33
N GLU A 348 29.49 1.78 -11.33
CA GLU A 348 29.80 2.59 -12.53
C GLU A 348 28.57 2.91 -13.39
N ASN A 349 27.60 1.99 -13.45
CA ASN A 349 26.38 2.15 -14.25
C ASN A 349 25.30 2.98 -13.55
N ASP A 350 25.51 3.39 -12.30
CA ASP A 350 24.60 4.26 -11.56
C ASP A 350 25.37 5.49 -11.04
N PRO A 351 25.27 6.64 -11.70
CA PRO A 351 26.10 7.80 -11.45
C PRO A 351 26.23 8.26 -9.99
N PRO A 352 25.15 8.36 -9.17
CA PRO A 352 25.27 8.78 -7.79
C PRO A 352 25.63 7.65 -6.82
N HIS A 353 25.56 6.37 -7.24
CA HIS A 353 25.55 5.23 -6.36
C HIS A 353 26.95 4.77 -5.92
N TRP A 354 27.12 4.62 -4.60
CA TRP A 354 28.29 4.01 -3.95
C TRP A 354 27.81 3.06 -2.84
N SER A 355 28.53 1.98 -2.62
CA SER A 355 28.09 0.94 -1.69
C SER A 355 29.24 0.21 -1.01
N SER A 356 28.88 -0.71 -0.13
CA SER A 356 29.84 -1.54 0.62
C SER A 356 30.59 -2.59 -0.24
N ASN A 357 30.12 -2.86 -1.46
CA ASN A 357 30.68 -3.89 -2.36
C ASN A 357 30.67 -3.54 -3.85
N GLY A 358 30.17 -2.35 -4.21
CA GLY A 358 30.14 -1.88 -5.60
C GLY A 358 28.90 -2.31 -6.41
N GLY A 359 27.88 -2.92 -5.77
CA GLY A 359 26.64 -3.40 -6.42
C GLY A 359 25.39 -2.82 -5.83
#